data_cbe3af2ed71d7945c056cfbd4c6951bf
#
_entry.id   cbe3af2ed71d7945c056cfbd4c6951bf
#
_cell.length_a   1.000
_cell.length_b   1.000
_cell.length_c   1.000
_cell.angle_alpha   90.00
_cell.angle_beta   90.00
_cell.angle_gamma   90.00
#
_symmetry.space_group_name_H-M   'P 1'
#
loop_
_entity.id
_entity.type
_entity.pdbx_description
1 polymer ?
#
loop_
_entity_poly.entity_id
_entity_poly.type
_entity_poly.pdbx_seq_one_letter_code
_entity_poly.pdbx_strand_id
1 'polypeptide(L)'
;TYEAVWQVTNMGLGQSMCIGIGGDPVHGMTQQQAVQFFTEDPNTDAFIMIGEIGGSEEEEAAEWIKNNCKKPVAAFIAGATAPKGRRMGHAGAIVAGGKGTAAAKQEALREAGIVVAKTPAQMGAALAEAMKNKGM
;
A
#
# COMPACT_ATOMS: atom_id res chain seq x y z
N THR A 1 -5.55 -8.67 0.58
CA THR A 1 -6.13 -8.20 1.86
C THR A 1 -6.07 -9.26 2.95
N TYR A 2 -6.60 -10.46 2.73
CA TYR A 2 -6.66 -11.51 3.76
C TYR A 2 -5.31 -11.95 4.31
N GLU A 3 -4.27 -12.01 3.47
CA GLU A 3 -2.91 -12.33 3.92
C GLU A 3 -2.38 -11.27 4.89
N ALA A 4 -2.62 -9.99 4.62
CA ALA A 4 -2.24 -8.92 5.53
C ALA A 4 -3.00 -9.01 6.86
N VAL A 5 -4.30 -9.27 6.83
CA VAL A 5 -5.13 -9.48 8.03
C VAL A 5 -4.59 -10.64 8.87
N TRP A 6 -4.26 -11.77 8.22
CA TRP A 6 -3.71 -12.94 8.89
C TRP A 6 -2.38 -12.63 9.59
N GLN A 7 -1.46 -11.95 8.91
CA GLN A 7 -0.16 -11.58 9.48
C GLN A 7 -0.32 -10.64 10.69
N VAL A 8 -1.15 -9.61 10.57
CA VAL A 8 -1.40 -8.63 11.64
C VAL A 8 -2.07 -9.31 12.84
N THR A 9 -3.04 -10.19 12.60
CA THR A 9 -3.72 -10.97 13.66
C THR A 9 -2.73 -11.87 14.41
N ASN A 10 -1.84 -12.56 13.70
CA ASN A 10 -0.82 -13.41 14.33
C ASN A 10 0.23 -12.63 15.15
N MET A 11 0.35 -11.34 14.91
CA MET A 11 1.17 -10.45 15.72
C MET A 11 0.45 -9.92 16.97
N GLY A 12 -0.78 -10.34 17.20
CA GLY A 12 -1.61 -9.89 18.32
C GLY A 12 -2.23 -8.50 18.12
N LEU A 13 -2.21 -7.99 16.89
CA LEU A 13 -2.85 -6.72 16.53
C LEU A 13 -4.26 -6.98 15.97
N GLY A 14 -5.17 -6.04 16.24
CA GLY A 14 -6.52 -6.07 15.68
C GLY A 14 -6.61 -5.27 14.37
N GLN A 15 -7.77 -5.35 13.72
CA GLN A 15 -8.11 -4.53 12.57
C GLN A 15 -9.27 -3.60 12.94
N SER A 16 -9.08 -2.31 12.74
CA SER A 16 -10.16 -1.33 12.81
C SER A 16 -11.05 -1.44 11.58
N MET A 17 -10.43 -1.69 10.42
CA MET A 17 -11.11 -1.73 9.13
C MET A 17 -10.25 -2.40 8.05
N CYS A 18 -10.92 -2.97 7.04
CA CYS A 18 -10.31 -3.44 5.81
C CYS A 18 -11.08 -2.86 4.62
N ILE A 19 -10.38 -2.19 3.71
CA ILE A 19 -10.94 -1.59 2.51
C ILE A 19 -10.37 -2.29 1.28
N GLY A 20 -11.23 -2.85 0.45
CA GLY A 20 -10.89 -3.38 -0.86
C GLY A 20 -11.32 -2.39 -1.95
N ILE A 21 -10.40 -1.92 -2.76
CA ILE A 21 -10.65 -0.94 -3.83
C ILE A 21 -10.96 -1.65 -5.15
N GLY A 22 -10.30 -2.78 -5.40
CA GLY A 22 -10.37 -3.47 -6.68
C GLY A 22 -9.29 -2.99 -7.66
N GLY A 23 -9.22 -3.63 -8.82
CA GLY A 23 -8.18 -3.40 -9.83
C GLY A 23 -8.70 -2.86 -11.17
N ASP A 24 -9.96 -2.41 -11.23
CA ASP A 24 -10.50 -1.80 -12.43
C ASP A 24 -10.05 -0.33 -12.56
N PRO A 25 -9.85 0.19 -13.79
CA PRO A 25 -9.52 1.60 -14.00
C PRO A 25 -10.59 2.57 -13.48
N VAL A 26 -11.84 2.12 -13.45
CA VAL A 26 -12.97 2.88 -12.87
C VAL A 26 -13.45 2.15 -11.62
N HIS A 27 -13.26 2.77 -10.48
CA HIS A 27 -13.64 2.22 -9.16
C HIS A 27 -14.20 3.33 -8.26
N GLY A 28 -14.85 2.93 -7.16
CA GLY A 28 -15.58 3.86 -6.29
C GLY A 28 -14.69 4.70 -5.37
N MET A 29 -13.49 4.22 -5.04
CA MET A 29 -12.58 4.88 -4.10
C MET A 29 -11.14 4.77 -4.62
N THR A 30 -10.37 5.85 -4.52
CA THR A 30 -8.94 5.84 -4.84
C THR A 30 -8.10 5.37 -3.64
N GLN A 31 -6.85 5.01 -3.89
CA GLN A 31 -5.88 4.73 -2.82
C GLN A 31 -5.73 5.95 -1.89
N GLN A 32 -5.65 7.15 -2.45
CA GLN A 32 -5.55 8.38 -1.66
C GLN A 32 -6.75 8.58 -0.73
N GLN A 33 -7.97 8.38 -1.21
CA GLN A 33 -9.17 8.49 -0.37
C GLN A 33 -9.17 7.47 0.77
N ALA A 34 -8.73 6.24 0.50
CA ALA A 34 -8.64 5.21 1.54
C ALA A 34 -7.59 5.56 2.61
N VAL A 35 -6.40 6.00 2.23
CA VAL A 35 -5.37 6.38 3.21
C VAL A 35 -5.74 7.64 3.97
N GLN A 36 -6.45 8.57 3.37
CA GLN A 36 -7.01 9.73 4.05
C GLN A 36 -8.00 9.29 5.14
N PHE A 37 -8.91 8.39 4.79
CA PHE A 37 -9.87 7.83 5.75
C PHE A 37 -9.17 7.19 6.95
N PHE A 38 -8.18 6.32 6.73
CA PHE A 38 -7.42 5.69 7.82
C PHE A 38 -6.61 6.70 8.64
N THR A 39 -6.11 7.74 8.01
CA THR A 39 -5.36 8.80 8.72
C THR A 39 -6.26 9.58 9.68
N GLU A 40 -7.49 9.84 9.28
CA GLU A 40 -8.47 10.60 10.06
C GLU A 40 -9.20 9.74 11.11
N ASP A 41 -9.27 8.42 10.95
CA ASP A 41 -9.96 7.52 11.86
C ASP A 41 -9.25 7.43 13.22
N PRO A 42 -9.90 7.83 14.33
CA PRO A 42 -9.29 7.77 15.66
C PRO A 42 -9.06 6.34 16.18
N ASN A 43 -9.69 5.34 15.58
CA ASN A 43 -9.55 3.93 15.96
C ASN A 43 -8.45 3.19 15.14
N THR A 44 -7.82 3.87 14.20
CA THR A 44 -6.73 3.32 13.40
C THR A 44 -5.40 3.90 13.86
N ASP A 45 -4.53 3.07 14.41
CA ASP A 45 -3.21 3.47 14.89
C ASP A 45 -2.14 3.43 13.80
N ALA A 46 -2.27 2.47 12.87
CA ALA A 46 -1.35 2.22 11.77
C ALA A 46 -2.09 1.53 10.61
N PHE A 47 -1.56 1.51 9.41
CA PHE A 47 -2.19 0.79 8.30
C PHE A 47 -1.21 0.24 7.27
N ILE A 48 -1.66 -0.74 6.52
CA ILE A 48 -0.94 -1.35 5.40
C ILE A 48 -1.65 -0.98 4.10
N MET A 49 -0.89 -0.50 3.15
CA MET A 49 -1.29 -0.17 1.79
C MET A 49 -0.83 -1.26 0.84
N ILE A 50 -1.73 -1.81 0.04
CA ILE A 50 -1.42 -2.85 -0.93
C ILE A 50 -1.79 -2.35 -2.31
N GLY A 51 -0.80 -2.27 -3.18
CA GLY A 51 -0.95 -1.84 -4.55
C GLY A 51 -0.34 -2.83 -5.54
N GLU A 52 -0.36 -2.46 -6.80
CA GLU A 52 0.16 -3.25 -7.90
C GLU A 52 0.73 -2.35 -9.00
N ILE A 53 1.38 -2.95 -9.98
CA ILE A 53 1.87 -2.24 -11.17
C ILE A 53 0.70 -1.60 -11.95
N GLY A 54 0.99 -0.51 -12.65
CA GLY A 54 0.03 0.22 -13.46
C GLY A 54 -0.58 1.45 -12.75
N GLY A 55 -0.96 2.43 -13.54
CA GLY A 55 -1.49 3.69 -13.02
C GLY A 55 -0.52 4.46 -12.12
N SER A 56 -1.03 5.44 -11.38
CA SER A 56 -0.26 6.33 -10.51
C SER A 56 -0.87 6.51 -9.11
N GLU A 57 -1.91 5.77 -8.77
CA GLU A 57 -2.65 5.99 -7.52
C GLU A 57 -1.81 5.80 -6.26
N GLU A 58 -0.88 4.86 -6.26
CA GLU A 58 -0.02 4.61 -5.11
C GLU A 58 0.99 5.74 -4.91
N GLU A 59 1.51 6.33 -6.00
CA GLU A 59 2.39 7.51 -5.93
C GLU A 59 1.62 8.74 -5.43
N GLU A 60 0.39 8.95 -5.89
CA GLU A 60 -0.49 10.03 -5.43
C GLU A 60 -0.82 9.87 -3.93
N ALA A 61 -1.14 8.66 -3.50
CA ALA A 61 -1.36 8.35 -2.10
C ALA A 61 -0.09 8.55 -1.25
N ALA A 62 1.09 8.17 -1.76
CA ALA A 62 2.37 8.37 -1.10
C ALA A 62 2.67 9.87 -0.87
N GLU A 63 2.45 10.71 -1.87
CA GLU A 63 2.62 12.15 -1.75
C GLU A 63 1.64 12.75 -0.72
N TRP A 64 0.41 12.32 -0.72
CA TRP A 64 -0.57 12.75 0.27
C TRP A 64 -0.16 12.33 1.70
N ILE A 65 0.27 11.09 1.89
CA ILE A 65 0.76 10.56 3.18
C ILE A 65 1.94 11.37 3.69
N LYS A 66 2.92 11.65 2.84
CA LYS A 66 4.11 12.44 3.17
C LYS A 66 3.75 13.79 3.79
N ASN A 67 2.73 14.44 3.26
CA ASN A 67 2.34 15.78 3.67
C ASN A 67 1.32 15.83 4.82
N ASN A 68 0.54 14.76 5.03
CA ASN A 68 -0.64 14.81 5.91
C ASN A 68 -0.68 13.71 6.96
N CYS A 69 0.02 12.59 6.79
CA CYS A 69 -0.12 11.44 7.69
C CYS A 69 1.09 11.30 8.64
N LYS A 70 0.81 11.26 9.93
CA LYS A 70 1.83 11.00 10.97
C LYS A 70 1.81 9.56 11.48
N LYS A 71 0.78 8.79 11.12
CA LYS A 71 0.65 7.39 11.54
C LYS A 71 1.69 6.51 10.86
N PRO A 72 2.09 5.37 11.50
CA PRO A 72 2.91 4.36 10.85
C PRO A 72 2.20 3.77 9.62
N VAL A 73 2.92 3.69 8.51
CA VAL A 73 2.41 3.12 7.27
C VAL A 73 3.40 2.12 6.72
N ALA A 74 2.92 0.95 6.37
CA ALA A 74 3.66 -0.02 5.56
C ALA A 74 2.96 -0.22 4.22
N ALA A 75 3.69 -0.71 3.22
CA ALA A 75 3.12 -0.97 1.90
C ALA A 75 3.73 -2.21 1.26
N PHE A 76 2.97 -2.79 0.33
CA PHE A 76 3.44 -3.81 -0.59
C PHE A 76 2.94 -3.51 -2.00
N ILE A 77 3.81 -3.65 -3.00
CA ILE A 77 3.48 -3.48 -4.41
C ILE A 77 3.67 -4.81 -5.14
N ALA A 78 2.58 -5.35 -5.64
CA ALA A 78 2.58 -6.57 -6.45
C ALA A 78 3.08 -6.30 -7.88
N GLY A 79 3.67 -7.31 -8.49
CA GLY A 79 4.06 -7.28 -9.90
C GLY A 79 5.50 -6.86 -10.19
N ALA A 80 6.40 -6.87 -9.21
CA ALA A 80 7.82 -6.54 -9.41
C ALA A 80 8.50 -7.43 -10.46
N THR A 81 8.04 -8.67 -10.64
CA THR A 81 8.55 -9.64 -11.62
C THR A 81 7.68 -9.75 -12.87
N ALA A 82 6.67 -8.90 -13.01
CA ALA A 82 5.74 -8.96 -14.12
C ALA A 82 6.44 -8.62 -15.45
N PRO A 83 6.19 -9.37 -16.53
CA PRO A 83 6.69 -9.03 -17.86
C PRO A 83 6.13 -7.69 -18.35
N LYS A 84 6.96 -6.87 -18.96
CA LYS A 84 6.54 -5.59 -19.54
C LYS A 84 5.43 -5.77 -20.58
N GLY A 85 4.44 -4.90 -20.56
CA GLY A 85 3.35 -4.87 -21.53
C GLY A 85 2.32 -5.99 -21.38
N ARG A 86 2.37 -6.79 -20.31
CA ARG A 86 1.35 -7.80 -20.01
C ARG A 86 0.49 -7.39 -18.84
N ARG A 87 -0.81 -7.63 -18.98
CA ARG A 87 -1.78 -7.46 -17.86
C ARG A 87 -1.62 -8.60 -16.86
N MET A 88 -1.61 -8.25 -15.58
CA MET A 88 -1.35 -9.18 -14.49
C MET A 88 -2.56 -9.34 -13.58
N GLY A 89 -3.64 -9.90 -14.11
CA GLY A 89 -4.86 -10.22 -13.36
C GLY A 89 -5.94 -9.13 -13.42
N HIS A 90 -5.58 -7.87 -13.25
CA HIS A 90 -6.48 -6.73 -13.37
C HIS A 90 -6.26 -5.94 -14.66
N ALA A 91 -7.30 -5.30 -15.17
CA ALA A 91 -7.22 -4.53 -16.42
C ALA A 91 -6.20 -3.37 -16.34
N GLY A 92 -6.07 -2.74 -15.18
CA GLY A 92 -5.11 -1.67 -14.91
C GLY A 92 -3.71 -2.14 -14.51
N ALA A 93 -3.54 -3.43 -14.19
CA ALA A 93 -2.26 -3.98 -13.74
C ALA A 93 -1.30 -4.26 -14.92
N ILE A 94 -0.84 -3.20 -15.57
CA ILE A 94 0.03 -3.24 -16.74
C ILE A 94 1.06 -2.11 -16.69
N VAL A 95 2.31 -2.42 -17.00
CA VAL A 95 3.36 -1.41 -17.21
C VAL A 95 3.35 -1.02 -18.69
N ALA A 96 2.88 0.19 -18.98
CA ALA A 96 2.83 0.74 -20.33
C ALA A 96 3.65 2.04 -20.40
N GLY A 97 4.42 2.19 -21.48
CA GLY A 97 5.22 3.41 -21.71
C GLY A 97 6.27 3.71 -20.62
N GLY A 98 6.71 2.71 -19.87
CA GLY A 98 7.70 2.86 -18.80
C GLY A 98 7.16 3.48 -17.50
N LYS A 99 5.87 3.75 -17.42
CA LYS A 99 5.20 4.27 -16.22
C LYS A 99 4.48 3.16 -15.45
N GLY A 100 4.24 3.38 -14.16
CA GLY A 100 3.52 2.44 -13.30
C GLY A 100 4.30 1.18 -12.96
N THR A 101 5.63 1.24 -12.97
CA THR A 101 6.48 0.11 -12.56
C THR A 101 6.44 -0.08 -11.05
N ALA A 102 6.60 -1.32 -10.59
CA ALA A 102 6.70 -1.60 -9.16
C ALA A 102 7.87 -0.84 -8.52
N ALA A 103 9.00 -0.73 -9.20
CA ALA A 103 10.17 -0.01 -8.69
C ALA A 103 9.90 1.48 -8.47
N ALA A 104 9.25 2.16 -9.41
CA ALA A 104 8.90 3.58 -9.27
C ALA A 104 7.92 3.81 -8.11
N LYS A 105 6.90 2.95 -7.99
CA LYS A 105 5.94 2.99 -6.89
C LYS A 105 6.61 2.76 -5.53
N GLN A 106 7.47 1.75 -5.43
CA GLN A 106 8.21 1.46 -4.20
C GLN A 106 9.13 2.61 -3.79
N GLU A 107 9.76 3.28 -4.75
CA GLU A 107 10.61 4.45 -4.46
C GLU A 107 9.77 5.62 -3.93
N ALA A 108 8.68 5.98 -4.59
CA ALA A 108 7.77 7.03 -4.13
C ALA A 108 7.24 6.76 -2.71
N LEU A 109 6.92 5.50 -2.40
CA LEU A 109 6.48 5.08 -1.07
C LEU A 109 7.60 5.28 -0.02
N ARG A 110 8.84 4.86 -0.34
CA ARG A 110 9.98 5.06 0.58
C ARG A 110 10.29 6.54 0.82
N GLU A 111 10.24 7.35 -0.21
CA GLU A 111 10.43 8.82 -0.10
C GLU A 111 9.37 9.49 0.77
N ALA A 112 8.19 8.90 0.86
CA ALA A 112 7.12 9.30 1.76
C ALA A 112 7.30 8.80 3.21
N GLY A 113 8.37 8.05 3.51
CA GLY A 113 8.63 7.49 4.84
C GLY A 113 7.83 6.22 5.14
N ILE A 114 7.31 5.57 4.11
CA ILE A 114 6.53 4.32 4.22
C ILE A 114 7.49 3.13 4.17
N VAL A 115 7.30 2.16 5.06
CA VAL A 115 8.10 0.92 5.06
C VAL A 115 7.53 -0.04 4.00
N VAL A 116 8.33 -0.33 2.98
CA VAL A 116 7.91 -1.16 1.85
C VAL A 116 8.36 -2.59 2.03
N ALA A 117 7.41 -3.51 2.14
CA ALA A 117 7.67 -4.94 2.19
C ALA A 117 8.21 -5.45 0.84
N LYS A 118 9.21 -6.33 0.88
CA LYS A 118 9.81 -6.92 -0.32
C LYS A 118 8.98 -8.06 -0.91
N THR A 119 8.25 -8.76 -0.06
CA THR A 119 7.38 -9.89 -0.43
C THR A 119 6.03 -9.78 0.28
N PRO A 120 4.98 -10.44 -0.21
CA PRO A 120 3.68 -10.45 0.47
C PRO A 120 3.77 -10.99 1.90
N ALA A 121 4.66 -11.94 2.16
CA ALA A 121 4.84 -12.57 3.48
C ALA A 121 5.43 -11.61 4.53
N GLN A 122 5.95 -10.46 4.14
CA GLN A 122 6.63 -9.50 5.01
C GLN A 122 5.77 -8.26 5.35
N MET A 123 4.50 -8.22 4.97
CA MET A 123 3.65 -7.05 5.19
C MET A 123 3.46 -6.74 6.69
N GLY A 124 3.22 -7.76 7.50
CA GLY A 124 3.11 -7.60 8.94
C GLY A 124 4.42 -7.11 9.58
N ALA A 125 5.55 -7.71 9.21
CA ALA A 125 6.86 -7.29 9.69
C ALA A 125 7.18 -5.83 9.29
N ALA A 126 6.83 -5.43 8.08
CA ALA A 126 6.98 -4.04 7.63
C ALA A 126 6.13 -3.06 8.45
N LEU A 127 4.91 -3.46 8.81
CA LEU A 127 4.08 -2.65 9.70
C LEU A 127 4.68 -2.51 11.09
N ALA A 128 5.18 -3.61 11.67
CA ALA A 128 5.86 -3.58 12.96
C ALA A 128 7.10 -2.66 12.95
N GLU A 129 7.88 -2.68 11.88
CA GLU A 129 8.99 -1.76 11.67
C GLU A 129 8.51 -0.30 11.60
N ALA A 130 7.48 -0.03 10.83
CA ALA A 130 6.90 1.32 10.72
C ALA A 130 6.42 1.84 12.08
N MET A 131 5.75 0.99 12.86
CA MET A 131 5.29 1.32 14.21
C MET A 131 6.47 1.63 15.13
N LYS A 132 7.50 0.77 15.14
CA LYS A 132 8.72 0.99 15.92
C LYS A 132 9.41 2.31 15.56
N ASN A 133 9.51 2.64 14.27
CA ASN A 133 10.10 3.89 13.79
C ASN A 133 9.35 5.14 14.27
N LYS A 134 8.08 5.00 14.64
CA LYS A 134 7.23 6.05 15.23
C LYS A 134 7.13 5.99 16.75
N GLY A 135 7.91 5.09 17.40
CA GLY A 135 7.94 4.96 18.87
C GLY A 135 6.76 4.18 19.46
N MET A 136 6.16 3.33 18.68
CA MET A 136 5.05 2.47 19.11
C MET A 136 5.49 1.04 19.44
#